data_5b4091c4ecd07133bbfebed4225575e8
#
_entry.id   5b4091c4ecd07133bbfebed4225575e8
#
_cell.length_a   1.000
_cell.length_b   1.000
_cell.length_c   1.000
_cell.angle_alpha   90.00
_cell.angle_beta   90.00
_cell.angle_gamma   90.00
#
_symmetry.space_group_name_H-M   'P 1'
#
loop_
_entity.id
_entity.type
_entity.pdbx_description
1 polymer ?
#
loop_
_entity_poly.entity_id
_entity_poly.type
_entity_poly.pdbx_seq_one_letter_code
_entity_poly.pdbx_strand_id
1 'polypeptide(L)'
;MSNTVAVTGGTGFIGKHILASLLSRGYTVRALTRAPRNDSTPHLTWIQGSLEDKNALAELVKDARYVVHGAGQVRGHNEDVFTQCNVMGSLRLLQAAKEGGYCERFLFISSLAARHPELSWYANSKYIAEQKLAAMSSGITLGVFRPTAVYGSGDKELKPLFDWMLRGILPQLSTAETKLSFIHAIDLAQAVAQWVSSDVPQAQTYELCDGTESYRWKDLQAIAASARQGPVRLIPIPLYLLKIMADISTRFSLLAGKEPMLTRSKICELTHPDWSVSMQNAVDDFNWSPGISLTHAIHHRLF
;
A
#
# COMPACT_ATOMS: atom_id res chain seq x y z
N MET A 1 -10.48 -27.52 -7.81
CA MET A 1 -10.43 -26.15 -8.36
C MET A 1 -9.04 -25.58 -8.07
N SER A 2 -8.48 -24.82 -9.01
CA SER A 2 -7.13 -24.22 -8.82
C SER A 2 -7.11 -23.31 -7.60
N ASN A 3 -6.13 -23.49 -6.72
CA ASN A 3 -5.90 -22.65 -5.53
C ASN A 3 -4.73 -21.67 -5.81
N THR A 4 -4.60 -21.25 -7.07
CA THR A 4 -3.48 -20.43 -7.53
C THR A 4 -3.84 -18.94 -7.48
N VAL A 5 -2.91 -18.16 -6.90
CA VAL A 5 -2.97 -16.69 -6.80
C VAL A 5 -1.83 -16.08 -7.61
N ALA A 6 -2.15 -15.25 -8.59
CA ALA A 6 -1.18 -14.41 -9.29
C ALA A 6 -0.92 -13.11 -8.50
N VAL A 7 0.34 -12.80 -8.22
CA VAL A 7 0.71 -11.65 -7.39
C VAL A 7 1.68 -10.74 -8.14
N THR A 8 1.42 -9.44 -8.18
CA THR A 8 2.41 -8.44 -8.60
C THR A 8 2.84 -7.60 -7.42
N GLY A 9 4.06 -7.06 -7.47
CA GLY A 9 4.63 -6.30 -6.36
C GLY A 9 5.16 -7.15 -5.20
N GLY A 10 5.23 -8.48 -5.36
CA GLY A 10 5.66 -9.43 -4.33
C GLY A 10 7.06 -9.18 -3.76
N THR A 11 7.95 -8.52 -4.50
CA THR A 11 9.30 -8.14 -4.04
C THR A 11 9.35 -6.87 -3.20
N GLY A 12 8.24 -6.10 -3.15
CA GLY A 12 8.13 -4.86 -2.40
C GLY A 12 7.90 -5.06 -0.90
N PHE A 13 7.88 -3.96 -0.16
CA PHE A 13 7.65 -3.94 1.29
C PHE A 13 6.35 -4.68 1.68
N ILE A 14 5.21 -4.25 1.16
CA ILE A 14 3.90 -4.87 1.45
C ILE A 14 3.82 -6.27 0.82
N GLY A 15 4.35 -6.43 -0.39
CA GLY A 15 4.24 -7.66 -1.17
C GLY A 15 4.85 -8.89 -0.49
N LYS A 16 5.95 -8.73 0.24
CA LYS A 16 6.57 -9.83 1.01
C LYS A 16 5.61 -10.39 2.07
N HIS A 17 4.90 -9.52 2.77
CA HIS A 17 3.92 -9.92 3.78
C HIS A 17 2.70 -10.57 3.12
N ILE A 18 2.26 -10.08 1.94
CA ILE A 18 1.17 -10.69 1.16
C ILE A 18 1.56 -12.11 0.73
N LEU A 19 2.76 -12.29 0.16
CA LEU A 19 3.25 -13.62 -0.22
C LEU A 19 3.26 -14.57 0.98
N ALA A 20 3.83 -14.15 2.10
CA ALA A 20 3.87 -14.96 3.31
C ALA A 20 2.47 -15.34 3.82
N SER A 21 1.52 -14.39 3.81
CA SER A 21 0.15 -14.63 4.26
C SER A 21 -0.62 -15.60 3.34
N LEU A 22 -0.44 -15.50 2.01
CA LEU A 22 -1.06 -16.41 1.06
C LEU A 22 -0.48 -17.83 1.16
N LEU A 23 0.85 -17.94 1.22
CA LEU A 23 1.53 -19.24 1.34
C LEU A 23 1.17 -19.95 2.65
N SER A 24 1.09 -19.23 3.77
CA SER A 24 0.69 -19.82 5.06
C SER A 24 -0.74 -20.36 5.10
N ARG A 25 -1.61 -19.88 4.18
CA ARG A 25 -2.98 -20.38 3.99
C ARG A 25 -3.08 -21.50 2.94
N GLY A 26 -1.95 -21.99 2.43
CA GLY A 26 -1.89 -23.12 1.50
C GLY A 26 -2.19 -22.76 0.04
N TYR A 27 -2.12 -21.49 -0.33
CA TYR A 27 -2.22 -21.07 -1.73
C TYR A 27 -0.94 -21.39 -2.50
N THR A 28 -1.08 -21.76 -3.77
CA THR A 28 0.02 -21.74 -4.73
C THR A 28 0.12 -20.32 -5.31
N VAL A 29 1.29 -19.73 -5.26
CA VAL A 29 1.50 -18.33 -5.67
C VAL A 29 2.41 -18.26 -6.89
N ARG A 30 1.99 -17.51 -7.90
CA ARG A 30 2.83 -17.08 -9.03
C ARG A 30 3.10 -15.59 -8.86
N ALA A 31 4.34 -15.18 -8.75
CA ALA A 31 4.70 -13.80 -8.42
C ALA A 31 5.56 -13.16 -9.52
N LEU A 32 5.17 -11.98 -9.99
CA LEU A 32 5.92 -11.22 -10.99
C LEU A 32 7.16 -10.57 -10.38
N THR A 33 8.31 -10.70 -11.04
CA THR A 33 9.56 -10.06 -10.64
C THR A 33 10.33 -9.53 -11.85
N ARG A 34 10.91 -8.33 -11.73
CA ARG A 34 11.77 -7.75 -12.78
C ARG A 34 13.18 -8.33 -12.80
N ALA A 35 13.67 -8.74 -11.64
CA ALA A 35 14.99 -9.36 -11.51
C ALA A 35 14.83 -10.88 -11.37
N PRO A 36 15.76 -11.68 -11.93
CA PRO A 36 15.74 -13.13 -11.72
C PRO A 36 15.85 -13.47 -10.25
N ARG A 37 15.14 -14.51 -9.85
CA ARG A 37 15.12 -15.03 -8.49
C ARG A 37 15.43 -16.52 -8.47
N ASN A 38 16.34 -16.90 -7.57
CA ASN A 38 16.79 -18.27 -7.39
C ASN A 38 16.30 -18.87 -6.05
N ASP A 39 15.50 -18.10 -5.28
CA ASP A 39 14.93 -18.58 -4.03
C ASP A 39 13.87 -19.63 -4.30
N SER A 40 14.07 -20.81 -3.73
CA SER A 40 13.15 -21.95 -3.81
C SER A 40 12.26 -21.96 -2.57
N THR A 41 11.11 -21.28 -2.65
CA THR A 41 10.07 -21.33 -1.62
C THR A 41 8.98 -22.29 -2.07
N PRO A 42 8.60 -23.30 -1.26
CA PRO A 42 7.51 -24.21 -1.63
C PRO A 42 6.23 -23.45 -2.01
N HIS A 43 5.56 -23.90 -3.09
CA HIS A 43 4.34 -23.30 -3.62
C HIS A 43 4.49 -21.84 -4.11
N LEU A 44 5.70 -21.31 -4.28
CA LEU A 44 5.96 -20.01 -4.89
C LEU A 44 6.75 -20.17 -6.18
N THR A 45 6.21 -19.66 -7.28
CA THR A 45 6.88 -19.61 -8.58
C THR A 45 7.09 -18.14 -8.97
N TRP A 46 8.33 -17.75 -9.22
CA TRP A 46 8.65 -16.43 -9.74
C TRP A 46 8.56 -16.39 -11.26
N ILE A 47 7.79 -15.45 -11.81
CA ILE A 47 7.69 -15.16 -13.23
C ILE A 47 8.51 -13.91 -13.51
N GLN A 48 9.58 -14.05 -14.30
CA GLN A 48 10.41 -12.91 -14.66
C GLN A 48 9.75 -12.10 -15.77
N GLY A 49 9.61 -10.79 -15.55
CA GLY A 49 9.03 -9.84 -16.49
C GLY A 49 8.56 -8.56 -15.82
N SER A 50 7.86 -7.73 -16.55
CA SER A 50 7.29 -6.46 -16.07
C SER A 50 5.81 -6.35 -16.41
N LEU A 51 5.13 -5.28 -15.91
CA LEU A 51 3.75 -4.99 -16.29
C LEU A 51 3.58 -4.58 -17.77
N GLU A 52 4.67 -4.46 -18.51
CA GLU A 52 4.68 -4.15 -19.95
C GLU A 52 4.87 -5.42 -20.80
N ASP A 53 5.30 -6.49 -20.19
CA ASP A 53 5.58 -7.77 -20.86
C ASP A 53 4.32 -8.65 -20.92
N LYS A 54 3.67 -8.67 -22.08
CA LYS A 54 2.44 -9.45 -22.30
C LYS A 54 2.63 -10.94 -22.05
N ASN A 55 3.79 -11.49 -22.45
CA ASN A 55 4.04 -12.93 -22.30
C ASN A 55 4.23 -13.30 -20.82
N ALA A 56 4.97 -12.46 -20.07
CA ALA A 56 5.14 -12.65 -18.64
C ALA A 56 3.80 -12.49 -17.89
N LEU A 57 2.93 -11.55 -18.30
CA LEU A 57 1.61 -11.39 -17.70
C LEU A 57 0.71 -12.59 -18.00
N ALA A 58 0.71 -13.11 -19.24
CA ALA A 58 -0.04 -14.32 -19.60
C ALA A 58 0.42 -15.53 -18.78
N GLU A 59 1.74 -15.71 -18.63
CA GLU A 59 2.31 -16.80 -17.82
C GLU A 59 2.01 -16.59 -16.32
N LEU A 60 2.01 -15.37 -15.82
CA LEU A 60 1.67 -15.03 -14.43
C LEU A 60 0.25 -15.45 -14.07
N VAL A 61 -0.72 -15.15 -14.95
CA VAL A 61 -2.15 -15.38 -14.68
C VAL A 61 -2.63 -16.77 -15.13
N LYS A 62 -1.77 -17.59 -15.73
CA LYS A 62 -2.10 -18.93 -16.18
C LYS A 62 -2.66 -19.76 -15.04
N ASP A 63 -3.88 -20.30 -15.22
CA ASP A 63 -4.61 -21.09 -14.22
C ASP A 63 -4.82 -20.38 -12.87
N ALA A 64 -4.61 -19.06 -12.79
CA ALA A 64 -4.80 -18.29 -11.57
C ALA A 64 -6.29 -17.92 -11.39
N ARG A 65 -6.88 -18.46 -10.32
CA ARG A 65 -8.24 -18.12 -9.91
C ARG A 65 -8.35 -16.72 -9.31
N TYR A 66 -7.28 -16.26 -8.69
CA TYR A 66 -7.19 -14.98 -7.98
C TYR A 66 -6.01 -14.17 -8.49
N VAL A 67 -6.19 -12.86 -8.61
CA VAL A 67 -5.11 -11.90 -8.90
C VAL A 67 -5.02 -10.89 -7.78
N VAL A 68 -3.83 -10.69 -7.21
CA VAL A 68 -3.53 -9.63 -6.25
C VAL A 68 -2.53 -8.67 -6.87
N HIS A 69 -2.99 -7.48 -7.20
CA HIS A 69 -2.19 -6.45 -7.85
C HIS A 69 -1.66 -5.44 -6.85
N GLY A 70 -0.45 -5.68 -6.34
CA GLY A 70 0.25 -4.80 -5.40
C GLY A 70 1.42 -4.02 -6.03
N ALA A 71 1.73 -4.24 -7.31
CA ALA A 71 2.74 -3.45 -7.99
C ALA A 71 2.23 -2.01 -8.23
N GLY A 72 3.10 -1.03 -7.98
CA GLY A 72 2.78 0.36 -8.22
C GLY A 72 3.98 1.26 -7.95
N GLN A 73 4.00 2.39 -8.62
CA GLN A 73 4.99 3.44 -8.42
C GLN A 73 4.46 4.42 -7.36
N VAL A 74 5.23 4.62 -6.29
CA VAL A 74 4.89 5.53 -5.18
C VAL A 74 5.73 6.81 -5.19
N ARG A 75 6.81 6.84 -5.98
CA ARG A 75 7.74 7.96 -6.17
C ARG A 75 7.91 8.23 -7.65
N GLY A 76 8.09 9.47 -8.03
CA GLY A 76 8.32 9.83 -9.42
C GLY A 76 8.47 11.33 -9.58
N HIS A 77 9.08 11.74 -10.68
CA HIS A 77 9.40 13.13 -10.99
C HIS A 77 8.43 13.77 -11.99
N ASN A 78 7.54 12.99 -12.59
CA ASN A 78 6.50 13.47 -13.50
C ASN A 78 5.25 12.56 -13.43
N GLU A 79 4.15 13.00 -14.02
CA GLU A 79 2.87 12.29 -14.03
C GLU A 79 2.92 11.00 -14.87
N ASP A 80 3.69 10.99 -15.96
CA ASP A 80 3.76 9.86 -16.89
C ASP A 80 4.28 8.58 -16.20
N VAL A 81 5.26 8.72 -15.30
CA VAL A 81 5.81 7.58 -14.53
C VAL A 81 4.70 6.87 -13.75
N PHE A 82 3.82 7.65 -13.10
CA PHE A 82 2.70 7.09 -12.35
C PHE A 82 1.63 6.52 -13.29
N THR A 83 1.30 7.22 -14.37
CA THR A 83 0.30 6.78 -15.34
C THR A 83 0.70 5.47 -16.00
N GLN A 84 1.96 5.34 -16.47
CA GLN A 84 2.42 4.12 -17.11
C GLN A 84 2.42 2.91 -16.16
N CYS A 85 2.89 3.09 -14.93
CA CYS A 85 2.97 1.99 -13.97
C CYS A 85 1.61 1.71 -13.33
N ASN A 86 0.97 2.74 -12.73
CA ASN A 86 -0.19 2.53 -11.87
C ASN A 86 -1.50 2.37 -12.66
N VAL A 87 -1.64 3.06 -13.81
CA VAL A 87 -2.85 2.96 -14.63
C VAL A 87 -2.66 1.90 -15.70
N MET A 88 -1.74 2.13 -16.63
CA MET A 88 -1.59 1.24 -17.80
C MET A 88 -1.13 -0.16 -17.40
N GLY A 89 -0.23 -0.28 -16.41
CA GLY A 89 0.21 -1.56 -15.87
C GLY A 89 -0.93 -2.36 -15.25
N SER A 90 -1.82 -1.70 -14.49
CA SER A 90 -3.00 -2.34 -13.89
C SER A 90 -3.98 -2.84 -14.95
N LEU A 91 -4.22 -2.05 -16.00
CA LEU A 91 -5.12 -2.42 -17.08
C LEU A 91 -4.58 -3.60 -17.90
N ARG A 92 -3.25 -3.63 -18.20
CA ARG A 92 -2.62 -4.76 -18.89
C ARG A 92 -2.76 -6.04 -18.09
N LEU A 93 -2.57 -5.99 -16.77
CA LEU A 93 -2.74 -7.16 -15.90
C LEU A 93 -4.19 -7.64 -15.86
N LEU A 94 -5.18 -6.74 -15.74
CA LEU A 94 -6.60 -7.12 -15.79
C LEU A 94 -6.95 -7.73 -17.14
N GLN A 95 -6.46 -7.16 -18.25
CA GLN A 95 -6.68 -7.70 -19.59
C GLN A 95 -6.09 -9.11 -19.71
N ALA A 96 -4.87 -9.35 -19.25
CA ALA A 96 -4.27 -10.68 -19.25
C ALA A 96 -5.08 -11.68 -18.39
N ALA A 97 -5.59 -11.24 -17.24
CA ALA A 97 -6.44 -12.07 -16.38
C ALA A 97 -7.75 -12.47 -17.06
N LYS A 98 -8.36 -11.57 -17.84
CA LYS A 98 -9.57 -11.84 -18.63
C LYS A 98 -9.28 -12.80 -19.78
N GLU A 99 -8.20 -12.57 -20.51
CA GLU A 99 -7.80 -13.43 -21.65
C GLU A 99 -7.45 -14.84 -21.18
N GLY A 100 -6.90 -15.01 -19.97
CA GLY A 100 -6.62 -16.30 -19.36
C GLY A 100 -7.86 -17.12 -19.01
N GLY A 101 -9.01 -16.49 -18.80
CA GLY A 101 -10.32 -17.13 -18.62
C GLY A 101 -10.56 -17.83 -17.28
N TYR A 102 -9.60 -17.84 -16.36
CA TYR A 102 -9.68 -18.53 -15.06
C TYR A 102 -9.89 -17.58 -13.88
N CYS A 103 -9.65 -16.28 -14.08
CA CYS A 103 -9.69 -15.31 -13.00
C CYS A 103 -11.12 -15.00 -12.56
N GLU A 104 -11.47 -15.35 -11.33
CA GLU A 104 -12.77 -15.03 -10.73
C GLU A 104 -12.72 -13.70 -9.96
N ARG A 105 -11.57 -13.39 -9.35
CA ARG A 105 -11.41 -12.21 -8.49
C ARG A 105 -10.10 -11.50 -8.74
N PHE A 106 -10.18 -10.18 -8.80
CA PHE A 106 -9.04 -9.30 -8.96
C PHE A 106 -9.02 -8.30 -7.81
N LEU A 107 -7.98 -8.35 -6.96
CA LEU A 107 -7.77 -7.40 -5.89
C LEU A 107 -6.72 -6.37 -6.28
N PHE A 108 -7.10 -5.11 -6.30
CA PHE A 108 -6.21 -3.98 -6.54
C PHE A 108 -5.81 -3.32 -5.22
N ILE A 109 -4.51 -3.28 -4.92
CA ILE A 109 -3.98 -2.51 -3.79
C ILE A 109 -3.80 -1.06 -4.26
N SER A 110 -4.77 -0.26 -3.91
CA SER A 110 -4.80 1.18 -4.14
C SER A 110 -4.12 1.94 -2.98
N SER A 111 -4.66 3.05 -2.58
CA SER A 111 -4.22 3.86 -1.45
C SER A 111 -5.37 4.73 -0.96
N LEU A 112 -5.41 5.06 0.33
CA LEU A 112 -6.35 6.04 0.84
C LEU A 112 -6.20 7.41 0.15
N ALA A 113 -5.00 7.72 -0.36
CA ALA A 113 -4.74 8.93 -1.14
C ALA A 113 -5.65 9.06 -2.39
N ALA A 114 -6.13 7.95 -2.96
CA ALA A 114 -7.06 7.96 -4.09
C ALA A 114 -8.42 8.63 -3.76
N ARG A 115 -8.75 8.84 -2.49
CA ARG A 115 -9.91 9.63 -2.04
C ARG A 115 -9.79 11.11 -2.46
N HIS A 116 -8.55 11.60 -2.58
CA HIS A 116 -8.20 13.00 -2.87
C HIS A 116 -7.23 13.06 -4.06
N PRO A 117 -7.70 12.79 -5.30
CA PRO A 117 -6.84 12.70 -6.49
C PRO A 117 -6.11 14.01 -6.82
N GLU A 118 -6.64 15.16 -6.37
CA GLU A 118 -6.07 16.49 -6.57
C GLU A 118 -4.77 16.74 -5.79
N LEU A 119 -4.46 15.94 -4.76
CA LEU A 119 -3.31 16.17 -3.88
C LEU A 119 -1.97 15.84 -4.55
N SER A 120 -1.95 14.82 -5.42
CA SER A 120 -0.70 14.38 -6.04
C SER A 120 -0.92 13.54 -7.30
N TRP A 121 0.09 13.47 -8.16
CA TRP A 121 0.08 12.54 -9.31
C TRP A 121 -0.09 11.09 -8.89
N TYR A 122 0.49 10.71 -7.75
CA TYR A 122 0.29 9.37 -7.19
C TYR A 122 -1.17 9.12 -6.83
N ALA A 123 -1.79 10.02 -6.06
CA ALA A 123 -3.19 9.92 -5.66
C ALA A 123 -4.11 9.86 -6.90
N ASN A 124 -3.88 10.76 -7.86
CA ASN A 124 -4.62 10.79 -9.13
C ASN A 124 -4.47 9.48 -9.92
N SER A 125 -3.25 8.96 -10.04
CA SER A 125 -3.00 7.71 -10.78
C SER A 125 -3.70 6.50 -10.15
N LYS A 126 -3.76 6.44 -8.81
CA LYS A 126 -4.50 5.39 -8.09
C LYS A 126 -6.00 5.52 -8.33
N TYR A 127 -6.55 6.73 -8.21
CA TYR A 127 -7.96 7.01 -8.51
C TYR A 127 -8.34 6.63 -9.95
N ILE A 128 -7.57 7.08 -10.95
CA ILE A 128 -7.83 6.75 -12.36
C ILE A 128 -7.75 5.23 -12.60
N ALA A 129 -6.80 4.54 -11.97
CA ALA A 129 -6.69 3.09 -12.07
C ALA A 129 -7.94 2.40 -11.51
N GLU A 130 -8.44 2.80 -10.34
CA GLU A 130 -9.69 2.29 -9.77
C GLU A 130 -10.87 2.43 -10.73
N GLN A 131 -11.08 3.64 -11.28
CA GLN A 131 -12.18 3.92 -12.21
C GLN A 131 -12.11 3.06 -13.47
N LYS A 132 -10.92 2.97 -14.07
CA LYS A 132 -10.72 2.19 -15.30
C LYS A 132 -10.81 0.69 -15.07
N LEU A 133 -10.29 0.18 -13.95
CA LEU A 133 -10.42 -1.23 -13.57
C LEU A 133 -11.90 -1.59 -13.34
N ALA A 134 -12.65 -0.75 -12.64
CA ALA A 134 -14.09 -0.96 -12.42
C ALA A 134 -14.87 -1.04 -13.76
N ALA A 135 -14.57 -0.12 -14.70
CA ALA A 135 -15.21 -0.12 -16.01
C ALA A 135 -14.88 -1.36 -16.86
N MET A 136 -13.71 -1.99 -16.63
CA MET A 136 -13.22 -3.11 -17.43
C MET A 136 -13.39 -4.48 -16.76
N SER A 137 -13.77 -4.56 -15.50
CA SER A 137 -13.79 -5.82 -14.71
C SER A 137 -15.01 -6.71 -14.95
N SER A 138 -15.86 -6.41 -15.94
CA SER A 138 -17.02 -7.28 -16.26
C SER A 138 -16.63 -8.76 -16.34
N GLY A 139 -17.33 -9.60 -15.57
CA GLY A 139 -17.06 -11.03 -15.45
C GLY A 139 -16.01 -11.41 -14.40
N ILE A 140 -15.34 -10.42 -13.75
CA ILE A 140 -14.40 -10.63 -12.68
C ILE A 140 -14.81 -9.78 -11.47
N THR A 141 -14.87 -10.35 -10.27
CA THR A 141 -15.14 -9.60 -9.04
C THR A 141 -13.94 -8.74 -8.68
N LEU A 142 -14.10 -7.42 -8.78
CA LEU A 142 -13.05 -6.45 -8.43
C LEU A 142 -13.13 -6.03 -6.97
N GLY A 143 -12.09 -6.29 -6.19
CA GLY A 143 -11.86 -5.66 -4.89
C GLY A 143 -10.84 -4.54 -5.01
N VAL A 144 -11.09 -3.43 -4.34
CA VAL A 144 -10.14 -2.31 -4.24
C VAL A 144 -9.83 -2.08 -2.77
N PHE A 145 -8.57 -2.23 -2.38
CA PHE A 145 -8.12 -1.89 -1.05
C PHE A 145 -7.45 -0.52 -1.05
N ARG A 146 -7.94 0.38 -0.21
CA ARG A 146 -7.35 1.69 0.09
C ARG A 146 -6.73 1.67 1.49
N PRO A 147 -5.53 1.09 1.64
CA PRO A 147 -4.84 1.14 2.93
C PRO A 147 -4.48 2.58 3.29
N THR A 148 -4.48 2.86 4.59
CA THR A 148 -3.92 4.07 5.19
C THR A 148 -2.40 4.07 5.11
N ALA A 149 -1.70 4.89 5.88
CA ALA A 149 -0.24 4.90 5.94
C ALA A 149 0.27 3.53 6.44
N VAL A 150 0.84 2.72 5.53
CA VAL A 150 1.30 1.36 5.83
C VAL A 150 2.69 1.41 6.45
N TYR A 151 2.85 0.75 7.59
CA TYR A 151 4.14 0.65 8.31
C TYR A 151 4.44 -0.79 8.71
N GLY A 152 5.69 -1.06 9.12
CA GLY A 152 6.13 -2.38 9.58
C GLY A 152 7.56 -2.69 9.15
N SER A 153 8.03 -3.92 9.42
CA SER A 153 9.38 -4.34 9.09
C SER A 153 9.69 -4.24 7.60
N GLY A 154 10.70 -3.43 7.26
CA GLY A 154 11.10 -3.14 5.89
C GLY A 154 10.52 -1.83 5.31
N ASP A 155 9.68 -1.11 6.07
CA ASP A 155 9.24 0.23 5.70
C ASP A 155 10.42 1.23 5.77
N LYS A 156 10.48 2.11 4.75
CA LYS A 156 11.49 3.17 4.65
C LYS A 156 10.90 4.57 4.76
N GLU A 157 9.57 4.69 4.72
CA GLU A 157 8.85 5.96 4.70
C GLU A 157 8.53 6.45 6.12
N LEU A 158 7.91 5.62 6.93
CA LEU A 158 7.45 5.97 8.28
C LEU A 158 8.43 5.60 9.38
N LYS A 159 9.31 4.61 9.14
CA LYS A 159 10.34 4.22 10.11
C LYS A 159 11.14 5.41 10.67
N PRO A 160 11.61 6.39 9.87
CA PRO A 160 12.31 7.56 10.42
C PRO A 160 11.46 8.36 11.42
N LEU A 161 10.16 8.51 11.19
CA LEU A 161 9.25 9.19 12.10
C LEU A 161 9.18 8.45 13.45
N PHE A 162 9.01 7.14 13.44
CA PHE A 162 8.95 6.32 14.65
C PHE A 162 10.28 6.30 15.40
N ASP A 163 11.41 6.23 14.69
CA ASP A 163 12.75 6.34 15.30
C ASP A 163 12.93 7.70 16.03
N TRP A 164 12.48 8.81 15.42
CA TRP A 164 12.52 10.12 16.05
C TRP A 164 11.60 10.21 17.27
N MET A 165 10.38 9.66 17.18
CA MET A 165 9.44 9.58 18.31
C MET A 165 10.08 8.89 19.52
N LEU A 166 10.73 7.75 19.32
CA LEU A 166 11.39 7.01 20.39
C LEU A 166 12.65 7.69 20.91
N ARG A 167 13.26 8.59 20.14
CA ARG A 167 14.34 9.49 20.62
C ARG A 167 13.83 10.69 21.41
N GLY A 168 12.51 10.87 21.51
CA GLY A 168 11.87 11.93 22.28
C GLY A 168 11.54 13.19 21.49
N ILE A 169 11.55 13.13 20.17
CA ILE A 169 11.21 14.24 19.28
C ILE A 169 10.17 13.77 18.27
N LEU A 170 9.04 14.47 18.18
CA LEU A 170 8.01 14.22 17.18
C LEU A 170 7.85 15.46 16.30
N PRO A 171 8.35 15.43 15.04
CA PRO A 171 8.11 16.51 14.10
C PRO A 171 6.64 16.51 13.67
N GLN A 172 5.93 17.60 13.94
CA GLN A 172 4.56 17.81 13.52
C GLN A 172 4.54 18.46 12.14
N LEU A 173 4.08 17.72 11.13
CA LEU A 173 4.13 18.16 9.73
C LEU A 173 2.87 18.89 9.26
N SER A 174 1.82 18.91 10.08
CA SER A 174 0.52 19.51 9.77
C SER A 174 -0.10 20.14 11.02
N THR A 175 -1.33 20.62 10.94
CA THR A 175 -2.02 21.25 12.08
C THR A 175 -2.26 20.26 13.21
N ALA A 176 -2.48 20.75 14.42
CA ALA A 176 -2.75 19.92 15.59
C ALA A 176 -4.04 19.08 15.46
N GLU A 177 -4.99 19.58 14.67
CA GLU A 177 -6.29 18.94 14.43
C GLU A 177 -6.28 17.90 13.32
N THR A 178 -5.14 17.75 12.60
CA THR A 178 -5.02 16.77 11.52
C THR A 178 -5.24 15.36 12.06
N LYS A 179 -6.11 14.63 11.37
CA LYS A 179 -6.39 13.22 11.63
C LYS A 179 -5.51 12.35 10.75
N LEU A 180 -4.75 11.48 11.35
CA LEU A 180 -3.83 10.54 10.72
C LEU A 180 -4.37 9.12 10.91
N SER A 181 -4.08 8.22 9.99
CA SER A 181 -4.48 6.82 10.11
C SER A 181 -3.39 5.90 9.61
N PHE A 182 -3.24 4.75 10.25
CA PHE A 182 -2.15 3.80 10.00
C PHE A 182 -2.67 2.38 9.88
N ILE A 183 -1.90 1.52 9.21
CA ILE A 183 -2.13 0.08 9.18
C ILE A 183 -0.80 -0.66 9.17
N HIS A 184 -0.70 -1.73 9.94
CA HIS A 184 0.49 -2.58 9.91
C HIS A 184 0.51 -3.46 8.66
N ALA A 185 1.69 -3.64 8.04
CA ALA A 185 1.83 -4.40 6.79
C ALA A 185 1.39 -5.87 6.92
N ILE A 186 1.54 -6.47 8.10
CA ILE A 186 1.04 -7.84 8.39
C ILE A 186 -0.49 -7.86 8.35
N ASP A 187 -1.16 -6.89 8.97
CA ASP A 187 -2.61 -6.81 8.99
C ASP A 187 -3.19 -6.58 7.59
N LEU A 188 -2.56 -5.68 6.81
CA LEU A 188 -2.93 -5.51 5.41
C LEU A 188 -2.79 -6.81 4.61
N ALA A 189 -1.71 -7.56 4.83
CA ALA A 189 -1.50 -8.85 4.17
C ALA A 189 -2.53 -9.91 4.60
N GLN A 190 -2.92 -9.90 5.87
CA GLN A 190 -3.99 -10.76 6.39
C GLN A 190 -5.34 -10.39 5.78
N ALA A 191 -5.65 -9.09 5.64
CA ALA A 191 -6.85 -8.62 4.95
C ALA A 191 -6.92 -9.12 3.51
N VAL A 192 -5.79 -9.04 2.77
CA VAL A 192 -5.68 -9.56 1.40
C VAL A 192 -5.99 -11.06 1.36
N ALA A 193 -5.36 -11.84 2.22
CA ALA A 193 -5.55 -13.29 2.22
C ALA A 193 -6.97 -13.68 2.70
N GLN A 194 -7.55 -12.92 3.63
CA GLN A 194 -8.93 -13.11 4.09
C GLN A 194 -9.93 -12.82 2.97
N TRP A 195 -9.77 -11.71 2.25
CA TRP A 195 -10.62 -11.36 1.11
C TRP A 195 -10.53 -12.42 -0.02
N VAL A 196 -9.32 -12.91 -0.32
CA VAL A 196 -9.12 -13.98 -1.31
C VAL A 196 -9.86 -15.25 -0.91
N SER A 197 -9.92 -15.59 0.38
CA SER A 197 -10.59 -16.80 0.90
C SER A 197 -12.07 -16.60 1.24
N SER A 198 -12.62 -15.38 1.15
CA SER A 198 -14.03 -15.12 1.51
C SER A 198 -14.98 -15.78 0.53
N ASP A 199 -16.11 -16.27 1.03
CA ASP A 199 -17.11 -16.97 0.21
C ASP A 199 -17.98 -16.01 -0.60
N VAL A 200 -18.15 -14.78 -0.13
CA VAL A 200 -19.03 -13.77 -0.76
C VAL A 200 -18.26 -12.48 -1.00
N PRO A 201 -17.38 -12.42 -1.99
CA PRO A 201 -16.72 -11.16 -2.36
C PRO A 201 -17.70 -10.32 -3.16
N GLN A 202 -17.97 -9.13 -2.70
CA GLN A 202 -18.63 -8.10 -3.49
C GLN A 202 -17.58 -7.24 -4.21
N ALA A 203 -17.94 -6.76 -5.41
CA ALA A 203 -17.13 -5.74 -6.07
C ALA A 203 -17.24 -4.43 -5.27
N GLN A 204 -16.23 -4.13 -4.44
CA GLN A 204 -16.30 -3.02 -3.50
C GLN A 204 -14.91 -2.43 -3.21
N THR A 205 -14.93 -1.17 -2.79
CA THR A 205 -13.76 -0.47 -2.26
C THR A 205 -13.76 -0.52 -0.73
N TYR A 206 -12.64 -0.97 -0.15
CA TYR A 206 -12.44 -1.09 1.29
C TYR A 206 -11.31 -0.17 1.74
N GLU A 207 -11.60 0.72 2.66
CA GLU A 207 -10.60 1.52 3.33
C GLU A 207 -10.14 0.78 4.59
N LEU A 208 -8.82 0.67 4.80
CA LEU A 208 -8.26 -0.20 5.83
C LEU A 208 -7.31 0.56 6.74
N CYS A 209 -7.52 0.44 8.06
CA CYS A 209 -6.67 0.99 9.11
C CYS A 209 -6.37 -0.07 10.19
N ASP A 210 -5.76 0.34 11.30
CA ASP A 210 -5.39 -0.52 12.43
C ASP A 210 -6.49 -0.68 13.49
N GLY A 211 -7.74 -0.38 13.15
CA GLY A 211 -8.87 -0.41 14.07
C GLY A 211 -9.13 0.91 14.79
N THR A 212 -8.20 1.85 14.74
CA THR A 212 -8.37 3.20 15.24
C THR A 212 -8.74 4.12 14.08
N GLU A 213 -9.90 4.73 14.14
CA GLU A 213 -10.44 5.58 13.08
C GLU A 213 -9.50 6.70 12.68
N SER A 214 -8.85 7.32 13.66
CA SER A 214 -7.83 8.33 13.44
C SER A 214 -6.97 8.59 14.67
N TYR A 215 -5.77 9.11 14.44
CA TYR A 215 -4.82 9.61 15.44
C TYR A 215 -4.54 11.09 15.20
N ARG A 216 -4.47 11.88 16.27
CA ARG A 216 -3.93 13.24 16.24
C ARG A 216 -2.45 13.23 16.63
N TRP A 217 -1.73 14.30 16.35
CA TRP A 217 -0.33 14.44 16.76
C TRP A 217 -0.11 14.25 18.26
N LYS A 218 -1.08 14.69 19.10
CA LYS A 218 -1.05 14.48 20.55
C LYS A 218 -1.16 13.00 20.94
N ASP A 219 -1.91 12.21 20.19
CA ASP A 219 -2.04 10.77 20.43
C ASP A 219 -0.73 10.06 20.11
N LEU A 220 -0.10 10.40 18.98
CA LEU A 220 1.24 9.90 18.65
C LEU A 220 2.28 10.28 19.70
N GLN A 221 2.23 11.51 20.21
CA GLN A 221 3.08 11.98 21.29
C GLN A 221 2.90 11.16 22.57
N ALA A 222 1.65 10.90 22.96
CA ALA A 222 1.32 10.11 24.15
C ALA A 222 1.77 8.64 24.00
N ILE A 223 1.52 8.01 22.84
CA ILE A 223 1.99 6.66 22.53
C ILE A 223 3.50 6.57 22.64
N ALA A 224 4.23 7.52 22.02
CA ALA A 224 5.69 7.53 22.06
C ALA A 224 6.24 7.79 23.47
N ALA A 225 5.62 8.68 24.25
CA ALA A 225 6.01 8.97 25.62
C ALA A 225 5.84 7.73 26.53
N SER A 226 4.74 7.00 26.34
CA SER A 226 4.50 5.73 27.03
C SER A 226 5.54 4.66 26.65
N ALA A 227 5.78 4.46 25.37
CA ALA A 227 6.69 3.42 24.87
C ALA A 227 8.16 3.65 25.29
N ARG A 228 8.61 4.91 25.32
CA ARG A 228 9.98 5.27 25.75
C ARG A 228 10.13 5.52 27.26
N GLN A 229 9.02 5.50 28.00
CA GLN A 229 8.97 5.83 29.42
C GLN A 229 9.59 7.20 29.75
N GLY A 230 9.28 8.21 28.92
CA GLY A 230 9.83 9.54 29.08
C GLY A 230 9.21 10.59 28.15
N PRO A 231 9.49 11.88 28.36
CA PRO A 231 8.83 12.96 27.62
C PRO A 231 9.18 12.93 26.14
N VAL A 232 8.21 13.26 25.29
CA VAL A 232 8.38 13.47 23.84
C VAL A 232 8.01 14.92 23.53
N ARG A 233 8.91 15.63 22.83
CA ARG A 233 8.67 17.00 22.39
C ARG A 233 8.01 17.00 21.03
N LEU A 234 6.82 17.58 20.92
CA LEU A 234 6.15 17.87 19.67
C LEU A 234 6.73 19.16 19.08
N ILE A 235 7.31 19.07 17.88
CA ILE A 235 7.96 20.21 17.21
C ILE A 235 7.20 20.53 15.93
N PRO A 236 6.41 21.62 15.89
CA PRO A 236 5.73 22.05 14.68
C PRO A 236 6.73 22.46 13.60
N ILE A 237 6.61 21.88 12.42
CA ILE A 237 7.43 22.24 11.26
C ILE A 237 6.62 23.17 10.35
N PRO A 238 7.03 24.43 10.18
CA PRO A 238 6.34 25.36 9.30
C PRO A 238 6.27 24.86 7.84
N LEU A 239 5.12 25.01 7.19
CA LEU A 239 4.88 24.51 5.82
C LEU A 239 5.92 25.03 4.81
N TYR A 240 6.39 26.28 4.96
CA TYR A 240 7.39 26.83 4.06
C TYR A 240 8.74 26.09 4.16
N LEU A 241 9.14 25.62 5.37
CA LEU A 241 10.33 24.81 5.54
C LEU A 241 10.19 23.44 4.88
N LEU A 242 9.03 22.80 5.02
CA LEU A 242 8.73 21.53 4.32
C LEU A 242 8.85 21.71 2.80
N LYS A 243 8.32 22.81 2.25
CA LYS A 243 8.43 23.11 0.81
C LYS A 243 9.88 23.31 0.37
N ILE A 244 10.69 24.03 1.13
CA ILE A 244 12.13 24.20 0.87
C ILE A 244 12.85 22.85 0.90
N MET A 245 12.57 22.02 1.91
CA MET A 245 13.15 20.68 2.01
C MET A 245 12.77 19.80 0.82
N ALA A 246 11.53 19.89 0.35
CA ALA A 246 11.08 19.16 -0.83
C ALA A 246 11.81 19.60 -2.11
N ASP A 247 11.98 20.91 -2.31
CA ASP A 247 12.70 21.44 -3.47
C ASP A 247 14.17 21.00 -3.47
N ILE A 248 14.82 21.05 -2.29
CA ILE A 248 16.19 20.56 -2.10
C ILE A 248 16.25 19.04 -2.37
N SER A 249 15.37 18.25 -1.76
CA SER A 249 15.31 16.80 -1.95
C SER A 249 15.14 16.44 -3.43
N THR A 250 14.22 17.13 -4.14
CA THR A 250 13.98 16.90 -5.56
C THR A 250 15.22 17.19 -6.41
N ARG A 251 15.91 18.34 -6.17
CA ARG A 251 17.12 18.70 -6.93
C ARG A 251 18.27 17.71 -6.72
N PHE A 252 18.53 17.34 -5.45
CA PHE A 252 19.58 16.36 -5.14
C PHE A 252 19.27 14.97 -5.71
N SER A 253 18.02 14.54 -5.65
CA SER A 253 17.62 13.23 -6.18
C SER A 253 17.79 13.17 -7.70
N LEU A 254 17.39 14.24 -8.42
CA LEU A 254 17.59 14.33 -9.87
C LEU A 254 19.07 14.27 -10.26
N LEU A 255 19.93 14.99 -9.54
CA LEU A 255 21.39 14.95 -9.76
C LEU A 255 21.99 13.57 -9.47
N ALA A 256 21.43 12.83 -8.50
CA ALA A 256 21.86 11.48 -8.13
C ALA A 256 21.22 10.36 -8.97
N GLY A 257 20.36 10.69 -9.95
CA GLY A 257 19.62 9.71 -10.75
C GLY A 257 18.65 8.86 -9.91
N LYS A 258 18.13 9.39 -8.79
CA LYS A 258 17.22 8.70 -7.87
C LYS A 258 15.87 9.40 -7.83
N GLU A 259 14.84 8.63 -7.51
CA GLU A 259 13.50 9.18 -7.28
C GLU A 259 13.45 9.93 -5.93
N PRO A 260 12.90 11.17 -5.90
CA PRO A 260 12.83 11.97 -4.68
C PRO A 260 11.85 11.35 -3.67
N MET A 261 12.25 11.31 -2.40
CA MET A 261 11.37 10.85 -1.31
C MET A 261 10.35 11.91 -0.92
N LEU A 262 10.75 13.17 -0.87
CA LEU A 262 9.89 14.30 -0.50
C LEU A 262 9.76 15.24 -1.70
N THR A 263 8.52 15.39 -2.17
CA THR A 263 8.12 16.29 -3.26
C THR A 263 7.08 17.28 -2.75
N ARG A 264 6.82 18.36 -3.47
CA ARG A 264 5.74 19.30 -3.11
C ARG A 264 4.37 18.62 -3.08
N SER A 265 4.08 17.73 -4.02
CA SER A 265 2.84 16.95 -4.03
C SER A 265 2.75 16.01 -2.81
N LYS A 266 3.85 15.38 -2.40
CA LYS A 266 3.87 14.57 -1.17
C LYS A 266 3.58 15.39 0.08
N ILE A 267 4.01 16.66 0.12
CA ILE A 267 3.65 17.56 1.23
C ILE A 267 2.14 17.79 1.27
N CYS A 268 1.45 17.95 0.13
CA CYS A 268 0.00 18.11 0.11
C CYS A 268 -0.70 16.90 0.75
N GLU A 269 -0.25 15.68 0.47
CA GLU A 269 -0.76 14.49 1.15
C GLU A 269 -0.46 14.51 2.66
N LEU A 270 0.79 14.80 3.05
CA LEU A 270 1.22 14.82 4.47
C LEU A 270 0.52 15.90 5.31
N THR A 271 0.05 16.98 4.67
CA THR A 271 -0.61 18.10 5.34
C THR A 271 -2.12 18.12 5.17
N HIS A 272 -2.70 17.14 4.48
CA HIS A 272 -4.15 17.01 4.34
C HIS A 272 -4.81 16.85 5.73
N PRO A 273 -5.93 17.52 5.99
CA PRO A 273 -6.47 17.63 7.35
C PRO A 273 -7.11 16.35 7.89
N ASP A 274 -7.65 15.48 7.02
CA ASP A 274 -8.45 14.33 7.47
C ASP A 274 -8.19 13.06 6.68
N TRP A 275 -7.47 12.13 7.30
CA TRP A 275 -7.25 10.76 6.83
C TRP A 275 -8.01 9.72 7.68
N SER A 276 -9.10 10.10 8.37
CA SER A 276 -9.91 9.17 9.14
C SER A 276 -10.57 8.11 8.25
N VAL A 277 -10.72 6.90 8.77
CA VAL A 277 -11.21 5.71 8.05
C VAL A 277 -12.17 4.92 8.91
N SER A 278 -13.29 4.49 8.32
CA SER A 278 -14.14 3.44 8.87
C SER A 278 -13.93 2.13 8.11
N MET A 279 -13.67 1.05 8.84
CA MET A 279 -13.45 -0.28 8.26
C MET A 279 -14.71 -1.15 8.23
N GLN A 280 -15.88 -0.61 8.56
CA GLN A 280 -17.09 -1.42 8.76
C GLN A 280 -17.36 -2.37 7.59
N ASN A 281 -17.21 -1.90 6.35
CA ASN A 281 -17.40 -2.73 5.17
C ASN A 281 -16.48 -3.96 5.11
N ALA A 282 -15.23 -3.83 5.57
CA ALA A 282 -14.30 -4.96 5.59
C ALA A 282 -14.66 -5.99 6.66
N VAL A 283 -15.19 -5.52 7.80
CA VAL A 283 -15.71 -6.39 8.86
C VAL A 283 -16.94 -7.15 8.36
N ASP A 284 -17.89 -6.43 7.74
CA ASP A 284 -19.17 -6.99 7.33
C ASP A 284 -19.03 -7.99 6.15
N ASP A 285 -18.20 -7.65 5.14
CA ASP A 285 -18.13 -8.42 3.91
C ASP A 285 -17.21 -9.65 3.99
N PHE A 286 -16.08 -9.57 4.71
CA PHE A 286 -15.15 -10.69 4.80
C PHE A 286 -14.61 -10.97 6.21
N ASN A 287 -15.31 -10.49 7.25
CA ASN A 287 -15.05 -10.76 8.66
C ASN A 287 -13.57 -10.56 9.05
N TRP A 288 -13.00 -9.41 8.65
CA TRP A 288 -11.62 -9.09 8.95
C TRP A 288 -11.51 -7.93 9.93
N SER A 289 -10.60 -8.09 10.90
CA SER A 289 -10.20 -7.03 11.82
C SER A 289 -8.67 -7.05 12.01
N PRO A 290 -8.03 -5.88 12.18
CA PRO A 290 -6.59 -5.80 12.41
C PRO A 290 -6.22 -6.35 13.79
N GLY A 291 -5.04 -6.98 13.86
CA GLY A 291 -4.48 -7.52 15.11
C GLY A 291 -3.41 -6.63 15.75
N ILE A 292 -2.86 -5.65 15.01
CA ILE A 292 -1.71 -4.85 15.43
C ILE A 292 -2.08 -3.37 15.40
N SER A 293 -2.44 -2.80 16.55
CA SER A 293 -2.62 -1.36 16.68
C SER A 293 -1.28 -0.62 16.63
N LEU A 294 -1.29 0.67 16.26
CA LEU A 294 -0.09 1.51 16.28
C LEU A 294 0.54 1.57 17.68
N THR A 295 -0.27 1.63 18.73
CA THR A 295 0.21 1.61 20.11
C THR A 295 1.01 0.34 20.39
N HIS A 296 0.46 -0.83 20.06
CA HIS A 296 1.14 -2.10 20.24
C HIS A 296 2.46 -2.15 19.45
N ALA A 297 2.42 -1.72 18.17
CA ALA A 297 3.59 -1.74 17.30
C ALA A 297 4.73 -0.83 17.80
N ILE A 298 4.42 0.36 18.31
CA ILE A 298 5.43 1.29 18.83
C ILE A 298 6.07 0.74 20.11
N HIS A 299 5.27 0.15 21.02
CA HIS A 299 5.79 -0.44 22.25
C HIS A 299 6.72 -1.64 21.99
N HIS A 300 6.40 -2.46 20.99
CA HIS A 300 7.15 -3.67 20.62
C HIS A 300 8.15 -3.46 19.47
N ARG A 301 8.29 -2.24 18.96
CA ARG A 301 9.19 -1.87 17.85
C ARG A 301 9.00 -2.72 16.60
N LEU A 302 7.75 -2.93 16.19
CA LEU A 302 7.36 -3.72 15.02
C LEU A 302 7.42 -2.91 13.70
N PHE A 303 8.45 -2.05 13.50
CA PHE A 303 8.57 -1.17 12.33
C PHE A 303 10.01 -1.09 11.80
#